data_77a939f5c24e6de4cc20fc1a2341bfc9
#
_entry.id   77a939f5c24e6de4cc20fc1a2341bfc9
#
_cell.length_a   1.000
_cell.length_b   1.000
_cell.length_c   1.000
_cell.angle_alpha   90.00
_cell.angle_beta   90.00
_cell.angle_gamma   90.00
#
_symmetry.space_group_name_H-M   'P 1'
#
loop_
_entity.id
_entity.type
_entity.pdbx_description
1 polymer ?
#
loop_
_entity_poly.entity_id
_entity_poly.type
_entity_poly.pdbx_seq_one_letter_code
_entity_poly.pdbx_strand_id
1 'polypeptide(L)'
;METFAEYILREEDFAKKIEIMFYLKKKTNIFFDNTVIFKALIVKLFIESMEIDIDENKVVTAMLLCGCKKINNAQDIEKIKSYAKEGADFLSKLGFSKEFCLICEQHNRYSNSFPRKKESDILELADQFGGMLLDRPERVAFPIEEALILLENRNLKNCNNYYLNEFKEFINIVKEIKVW
;
A
#
# COMPACT_ATOMS: atom_id res chain seq x y z
N MET A 1 23.30 -14.36 -10.26
CA MET A 1 21.96 -14.45 -10.88
C MET A 1 21.11 -13.41 -10.15
N GLU A 2 20.50 -12.48 -10.91
CA GLU A 2 19.67 -11.40 -10.36
C GLU A 2 18.45 -11.98 -9.63
N THR A 3 18.15 -11.47 -8.45
CA THR A 3 16.96 -11.87 -7.69
C THR A 3 15.71 -11.17 -8.23
N PHE A 4 14.52 -11.69 -7.89
CA PHE A 4 13.26 -11.00 -8.21
C PHE A 4 13.21 -9.60 -7.60
N ALA A 5 13.72 -9.45 -6.39
CA ALA A 5 13.75 -8.16 -5.69
C ALA A 5 14.59 -7.12 -6.44
N GLU A 6 15.80 -7.50 -6.86
CA GLU A 6 16.69 -6.61 -7.66
C GLU A 6 16.02 -6.22 -8.96
N TYR A 7 15.40 -7.17 -9.66
CA TYR A 7 14.74 -6.95 -10.93
C TYR A 7 13.58 -5.94 -10.83
N ILE A 8 12.63 -6.13 -9.89
CA ILE A 8 11.46 -5.25 -9.76
C ILE A 8 11.83 -3.88 -9.17
N LEU A 9 12.82 -3.80 -8.28
CA LEU A 9 13.25 -2.53 -7.68
C LEU A 9 14.03 -1.67 -8.67
N ARG A 10 14.68 -2.26 -9.66
CA ARG A 10 15.37 -1.53 -10.73
C ARG A 10 14.41 -0.96 -11.78
N GLU A 11 13.26 -1.59 -11.98
CA GLU A 11 12.26 -1.11 -12.93
C GLU A 11 11.59 0.16 -12.41
N GLU A 12 11.65 1.25 -13.17
CA GLU A 12 11.03 2.54 -12.83
C GLU A 12 9.71 2.76 -13.56
N ASP A 13 9.49 2.07 -14.68
CA ASP A 13 8.24 2.16 -15.42
C ASP A 13 7.11 1.43 -14.67
N PHE A 14 6.10 2.21 -14.29
CA PHE A 14 4.96 1.70 -13.51
C PHE A 14 4.18 0.62 -14.25
N ALA A 15 3.97 0.76 -15.55
CA ALA A 15 3.24 -0.25 -16.34
C ALA A 15 4.02 -1.57 -16.40
N LYS A 16 5.33 -1.52 -16.59
CA LYS A 16 6.19 -2.70 -16.55
C LYS A 16 6.23 -3.36 -15.16
N LYS A 17 6.21 -2.57 -14.09
CA LYS A 17 6.07 -3.14 -12.74
C LYS A 17 4.79 -3.96 -12.61
N ILE A 18 3.68 -3.45 -13.14
CA ILE A 18 2.39 -4.16 -13.13
C ILE A 18 2.48 -5.47 -13.92
N GLU A 19 3.11 -5.46 -15.10
CA GLU A 19 3.35 -6.68 -15.88
C GLU A 19 4.18 -7.72 -15.10
N ILE A 20 5.25 -7.28 -14.44
CA ILE A 20 6.09 -8.13 -13.57
C ILE A 20 5.24 -8.74 -12.45
N MET A 21 4.36 -7.96 -11.84
CA MET A 21 3.47 -8.43 -10.77
C MET A 21 2.46 -9.47 -11.26
N PHE A 22 1.89 -9.31 -12.46
CA PHE A 22 1.05 -10.35 -13.06
C PHE A 22 1.82 -11.64 -13.34
N TYR A 23 3.07 -11.53 -13.77
CA TYR A 23 3.92 -12.69 -13.94
C TYR A 23 4.20 -13.39 -12.60
N LEU A 24 4.53 -12.63 -11.55
CA LEU A 24 4.70 -13.18 -10.20
C LEU A 24 3.43 -13.87 -9.70
N LYS A 25 2.26 -13.24 -9.89
CA LYS A 25 0.96 -13.84 -9.54
C LYS A 25 0.73 -15.16 -10.25
N LYS A 26 1.10 -15.27 -11.53
CA LYS A 26 0.99 -16.52 -12.31
C LYS A 26 1.90 -17.62 -11.80
N LYS A 27 3.04 -17.28 -11.22
CA LYS A 27 4.04 -18.23 -10.71
C LYS A 27 3.85 -18.58 -9.24
N THR A 28 3.17 -17.72 -8.51
CA THR A 28 2.96 -17.82 -7.06
C THR A 28 1.51 -17.48 -6.73
N ASN A 29 1.00 -17.98 -5.63
CA ASN A 29 -0.38 -17.68 -5.22
C ASN A 29 -0.41 -16.40 -4.36
N ILE A 30 -0.08 -15.24 -4.95
CA ILE A 30 -0.17 -13.94 -4.28
C ILE A 30 -1.50 -13.24 -4.57
N PHE A 31 -1.94 -12.41 -3.62
CA PHE A 31 -3.01 -11.46 -3.85
C PHE A 31 -2.48 -10.26 -4.66
N PHE A 32 -3.02 -10.08 -5.82
CA PHE A 32 -2.74 -8.94 -6.69
C PHE A 32 -3.90 -8.75 -7.67
N ASP A 33 -4.52 -7.56 -7.66
CA ASP A 33 -5.64 -7.20 -8.52
C ASP A 33 -5.66 -5.69 -8.81
N ASN A 34 -6.69 -5.21 -9.50
CA ASN A 34 -6.84 -3.80 -9.85
C ASN A 34 -6.90 -2.88 -8.63
N THR A 35 -7.33 -3.37 -7.47
CA THR A 35 -7.38 -2.56 -6.24
C THR A 35 -5.98 -2.24 -5.74
N VAL A 36 -5.05 -3.17 -5.87
CA VAL A 36 -3.63 -2.98 -5.54
C VAL A 36 -2.98 -1.98 -6.49
N ILE A 37 -3.27 -2.09 -7.79
CA ILE A 37 -2.77 -1.16 -8.82
C ILE A 37 -3.23 0.26 -8.54
N PHE A 38 -4.52 0.44 -8.24
CA PHE A 38 -5.09 1.75 -7.90
C PHE A 38 -4.42 2.38 -6.67
N LYS A 39 -4.19 1.60 -5.62
CA LYS A 39 -3.49 2.08 -4.42
C LYS A 39 -2.04 2.44 -4.69
N ALA A 40 -1.34 1.69 -5.52
CA ALA A 40 0.02 2.01 -5.93
C ALA A 40 0.09 3.29 -6.77
N LEU A 41 -0.93 3.55 -7.61
CA LEU A 41 -1.06 4.81 -8.32
C LEU A 41 -1.29 5.98 -7.35
N ILE A 42 -2.13 5.83 -6.33
CA ILE A 42 -2.30 6.85 -5.27
C ILE A 42 -0.96 7.16 -4.59
N VAL A 43 -0.19 6.13 -4.23
CA VAL A 43 1.15 6.31 -3.62
C VAL A 43 2.06 7.13 -4.53
N LYS A 44 2.16 6.74 -5.81
CA LYS A 44 2.98 7.44 -6.80
C LYS A 44 2.60 8.91 -6.90
N LEU A 45 1.32 9.19 -7.17
CA LEU A 45 0.82 10.55 -7.33
C LEU A 45 1.00 11.39 -6.04
N PHE A 46 0.84 10.80 -4.87
CA PHE A 46 1.04 11.47 -3.59
C PHE A 46 2.49 11.92 -3.42
N ILE A 47 3.45 11.01 -3.64
CA ILE A 47 4.87 11.31 -3.50
C ILE A 47 5.31 12.39 -4.49
N GLU A 48 4.91 12.26 -5.78
CA GLU A 48 5.23 13.23 -6.84
C GLU A 48 4.61 14.61 -6.57
N SER A 49 3.30 14.66 -6.25
CA SER A 49 2.56 15.93 -6.11
C SER A 49 2.96 16.72 -4.87
N MET A 50 3.38 16.05 -3.81
CA MET A 50 3.78 16.68 -2.54
C MET A 50 5.30 16.77 -2.38
N GLU A 51 6.06 16.41 -3.43
CA GLU A 51 7.52 16.44 -3.43
C GLU A 51 8.14 15.77 -2.19
N ILE A 52 7.57 14.63 -1.78
CA ILE A 52 8.01 13.90 -0.59
C ILE A 52 9.43 13.36 -0.81
N ASP A 53 10.36 13.76 0.05
CA ASP A 53 11.76 13.30 0.02
C ASP A 53 11.87 11.83 0.50
N ILE A 54 11.55 10.91 -0.40
CA ILE A 54 11.55 9.46 -0.18
C ILE A 54 11.80 8.74 -1.52
N ASP A 55 12.32 7.53 -1.45
CA ASP A 55 12.48 6.68 -2.63
C ASP A 55 11.11 6.21 -3.16
N GLU A 56 10.55 6.96 -4.11
CA GLU A 56 9.26 6.68 -4.74
C GLU A 56 9.20 5.26 -5.30
N ASN A 57 10.24 4.87 -6.03
CA ASN A 57 10.28 3.56 -6.68
C ASN A 57 10.19 2.41 -5.67
N LYS A 58 10.87 2.55 -4.53
CA LYS A 58 10.80 1.60 -3.41
C LYS A 58 9.41 1.57 -2.80
N VAL A 59 8.79 2.73 -2.53
CA VAL A 59 7.47 2.79 -1.87
C VAL A 59 6.34 2.31 -2.78
N VAL A 60 6.37 2.66 -4.07
CA VAL A 60 5.43 2.13 -5.07
C VAL A 60 5.55 0.60 -5.18
N THR A 61 6.77 0.08 -5.25
CA THR A 61 7.01 -1.38 -5.26
C THR A 61 6.49 -2.03 -3.97
N ALA A 62 6.71 -1.39 -2.82
CA ALA A 62 6.19 -1.88 -1.54
C ALA A 62 4.66 -1.89 -1.51
N MET A 63 3.97 -0.88 -2.08
CA MET A 63 2.50 -0.88 -2.17
C MET A 63 1.97 -2.02 -3.03
N LEU A 64 2.63 -2.35 -4.14
CA LEU A 64 2.26 -3.48 -5.00
C LEU A 64 2.39 -4.84 -4.27
N LEU A 65 3.28 -4.94 -3.29
CA LEU A 65 3.67 -6.21 -2.66
C LEU A 65 3.21 -6.38 -1.21
N CYS A 66 2.96 -5.30 -0.45
CA CYS A 66 2.68 -5.39 1.00
C CYS A 66 1.44 -6.21 1.34
N GLY A 67 0.47 -6.27 0.43
CA GLY A 67 -0.75 -7.07 0.56
C GLY A 67 -0.68 -8.47 -0.07
N CYS A 68 0.49 -8.96 -0.50
CA CYS A 68 0.62 -10.18 -1.30
C CYS A 68 0.07 -11.46 -0.62
N LYS A 69 -0.07 -11.46 0.70
CA LYS A 69 -0.70 -12.53 1.49
C LYS A 69 -2.08 -12.17 2.05
N LYS A 70 -2.64 -11.01 1.65
CA LYS A 70 -3.98 -10.59 2.05
C LYS A 70 -5.02 -11.57 1.48
N ILE A 71 -5.92 -12.04 2.33
CA ILE A 71 -7.01 -12.91 1.93
C ILE A 71 -8.28 -12.07 1.79
N ASN A 72 -9.08 -12.35 0.75
CA ASN A 72 -10.34 -11.66 0.50
C ASN A 72 -11.43 -11.90 1.57
N ASN A 73 -11.08 -12.48 2.71
CA ASN A 73 -12.04 -12.79 3.75
C ASN A 73 -11.93 -11.79 4.91
N ALA A 74 -12.68 -10.69 4.81
CA ALA A 74 -12.73 -9.64 5.82
C ALA A 74 -13.31 -10.09 7.19
N GLN A 75 -13.76 -11.34 7.32
CA GLN A 75 -14.36 -11.89 8.53
C GLN A 75 -13.35 -12.60 9.45
N ASP A 76 -12.14 -12.87 8.97
CA ASP A 76 -11.12 -13.56 9.76
C ASP A 76 -10.13 -12.56 10.37
N ILE A 77 -10.38 -12.18 11.63
CA ILE A 77 -9.60 -11.18 12.38
C ILE A 77 -8.13 -11.62 12.54
N GLU A 78 -7.86 -12.91 12.74
CA GLU A 78 -6.49 -13.39 12.91
C GLU A 78 -5.71 -13.28 11.61
N LYS A 79 -6.33 -13.54 10.48
CA LYS A 79 -5.71 -13.35 9.16
C LYS A 79 -5.51 -11.88 8.82
N ILE A 80 -6.40 -10.97 9.27
CA ILE A 80 -6.19 -9.52 9.15
C ILE A 80 -4.95 -9.07 9.93
N LYS A 81 -4.64 -9.70 11.05
CA LYS A 81 -3.47 -9.38 11.86
C LYS A 81 -2.17 -9.98 11.28
N SER A 82 -2.23 -11.18 10.70
CA SER A 82 -1.03 -11.95 10.34
C SER A 82 -0.53 -11.72 8.91
N TYR A 83 -1.41 -11.34 7.95
CA TYR A 83 -1.06 -11.34 6.53
C TYR A 83 0.16 -10.48 6.18
N ALA A 84 0.36 -9.35 6.86
CA ALA A 84 1.46 -8.46 6.57
C ALA A 84 2.81 -9.09 6.97
N LYS A 85 2.86 -9.79 8.10
CA LYS A 85 4.03 -10.52 8.54
C LYS A 85 4.32 -11.71 7.62
N GLU A 86 3.31 -12.50 7.27
CA GLU A 86 3.44 -13.59 6.32
C GLU A 86 3.91 -13.09 4.94
N GLY A 87 3.44 -11.90 4.53
CA GLY A 87 3.91 -11.19 3.34
C GLY A 87 5.38 -10.83 3.42
N ALA A 88 5.82 -10.24 4.53
CA ALA A 88 7.22 -9.87 4.76
C ALA A 88 8.14 -11.09 4.72
N ASP A 89 7.72 -12.22 5.33
CA ASP A 89 8.47 -13.48 5.29
C ASP A 89 8.57 -14.05 3.86
N PHE A 90 7.49 -13.92 3.08
CA PHE A 90 7.49 -14.32 1.67
C PHE A 90 8.42 -13.43 0.83
N LEU A 91 8.40 -12.11 1.03
CA LEU A 91 9.25 -11.15 0.32
C LEU A 91 10.74 -11.37 0.63
N SER A 92 11.07 -11.69 1.88
CA SER A 92 12.44 -12.06 2.26
C SER A 92 12.96 -13.25 1.45
N LYS A 93 12.11 -14.25 1.19
CA LYS A 93 12.47 -15.42 0.34
C LYS A 93 12.65 -15.07 -1.15
N LEU A 94 12.07 -13.95 -1.60
CA LEU A 94 12.25 -13.42 -2.95
C LEU A 94 13.49 -12.50 -3.11
N GLY A 95 14.26 -12.34 -2.02
CA GLY A 95 15.51 -11.57 -2.01
C GLY A 95 15.38 -10.11 -1.60
N PHE A 96 14.21 -9.66 -1.13
CA PHE A 96 14.07 -8.29 -0.62
C PHE A 96 14.84 -8.08 0.68
N SER A 97 15.37 -6.86 0.85
CA SER A 97 16.10 -6.48 2.04
C SER A 97 15.21 -6.53 3.29
N LYS A 98 15.83 -6.69 4.46
CA LYS A 98 15.13 -6.64 5.75
C LYS A 98 14.35 -5.34 5.93
N GLU A 99 14.93 -4.22 5.48
CA GLU A 99 14.27 -2.91 5.56
C GLU A 99 12.99 -2.86 4.70
N PHE A 100 13.04 -3.33 3.45
CA PHE A 100 11.88 -3.41 2.57
C PHE A 100 10.78 -4.29 3.16
N CYS A 101 11.14 -5.47 3.67
CA CYS A 101 10.21 -6.38 4.33
C CYS A 101 9.53 -5.73 5.53
N LEU A 102 10.29 -4.96 6.34
CA LEU A 102 9.77 -4.23 7.48
C LEU A 102 8.79 -3.13 7.06
N ILE A 103 9.08 -2.37 6.00
CA ILE A 103 8.15 -1.38 5.42
C ILE A 103 6.82 -2.05 5.06
N CYS A 104 6.87 -3.19 4.38
CA CYS A 104 5.68 -3.95 4.00
C CYS A 104 4.92 -4.51 5.20
N GLU A 105 5.60 -4.99 6.24
CA GLU A 105 4.96 -5.49 7.46
C GLU A 105 4.24 -4.37 8.22
N GLN A 106 4.92 -3.25 8.39
CA GLN A 106 4.47 -2.13 9.22
C GLN A 106 3.31 -1.32 8.62
N HIS A 107 2.99 -1.46 7.31
CA HIS A 107 1.81 -0.80 6.76
C HIS A 107 0.51 -1.26 7.46
N ASN A 108 0.50 -2.47 8.01
CA ASN A 108 -0.60 -2.98 8.82
C ASN A 108 -0.31 -2.73 10.32
N ARG A 109 -1.08 -1.82 10.94
CA ARG A 109 -0.90 -1.51 12.37
C ARG A 109 -1.11 -2.70 13.29
N TYR A 110 -1.89 -3.69 12.88
CA TYR A 110 -2.10 -4.91 13.66
C TYR A 110 -0.87 -5.82 13.71
N SER A 111 0.19 -5.52 12.93
CA SER A 111 1.48 -6.22 13.04
C SER A 111 2.20 -5.97 14.35
N ASN A 112 1.88 -4.86 15.06
CA ASN A 112 2.56 -4.39 16.27
C ASN A 112 4.08 -4.25 16.12
N SER A 113 4.57 -4.01 14.91
CA SER A 113 5.99 -3.81 14.60
C SER A 113 6.36 -2.34 14.79
N PHE A 114 7.34 -2.06 15.68
CA PHE A 114 7.79 -0.72 16.03
C PHE A 114 9.33 -0.65 16.12
N PRO A 115 9.98 0.53 15.94
CA PRO A 115 9.36 1.79 15.47
C PRO A 115 8.91 1.70 14.01
N ARG A 116 7.85 2.45 13.67
CA ARG A 116 7.31 2.47 12.30
C ARG A 116 8.22 3.26 11.35
N LYS A 117 8.35 2.74 10.14
CA LYS A 117 8.98 3.45 9.03
C LYS A 117 8.01 4.49 8.44
N LYS A 118 8.50 5.64 8.00
CA LYS A 118 7.67 6.67 7.35
C LYS A 118 7.02 6.15 6.07
N GLU A 119 7.74 5.35 5.30
CA GLU A 119 7.22 4.68 4.11
C GLU A 119 5.96 3.85 4.42
N SER A 120 5.95 3.16 5.55
CA SER A 120 4.80 2.36 5.99
C SER A 120 3.57 3.21 6.29
N ASP A 121 3.76 4.46 6.72
CA ASP A 121 2.67 5.40 6.94
C ASP A 121 2.03 5.83 5.61
N ILE A 122 2.81 6.01 4.55
CA ILE A 122 2.28 6.27 3.20
C ILE A 122 1.47 5.06 2.71
N LEU A 123 2.02 3.86 2.85
CA LEU A 123 1.32 2.63 2.43
C LEU A 123 -0.01 2.46 3.17
N GLU A 124 -0.03 2.74 4.46
CA GLU A 124 -1.24 2.63 5.28
C GLU A 124 -2.34 3.59 4.81
N LEU A 125 -1.99 4.87 4.55
CA LEU A 125 -2.95 5.86 4.06
C LEU A 125 -3.53 5.44 2.71
N ALA A 126 -2.68 5.03 1.77
CA ALA A 126 -3.11 4.60 0.45
C ALA A 126 -3.95 3.31 0.50
N ASP A 127 -3.58 2.32 1.34
CA ASP A 127 -4.36 1.09 1.50
C ASP A 127 -5.73 1.35 2.09
N GLN A 128 -5.83 2.21 3.12
CA GLN A 128 -7.09 2.55 3.77
C GLN A 128 -7.97 3.40 2.86
N PHE A 129 -7.44 4.51 2.34
CA PHE A 129 -8.18 5.44 1.51
C PHE A 129 -8.62 4.80 0.18
N GLY A 130 -7.67 4.22 -0.56
CA GLY A 130 -7.97 3.53 -1.81
C GLY A 130 -8.95 2.37 -1.63
N GLY A 131 -8.85 1.67 -0.48
CA GLY A 131 -9.81 0.63 -0.14
C GLY A 131 -11.22 1.16 0.15
N MET A 132 -11.38 2.43 0.58
CA MET A 132 -12.68 3.06 0.82
C MET A 132 -13.35 3.54 -0.47
N LEU A 133 -12.55 3.94 -1.47
CA LEU A 133 -13.03 4.42 -2.76
C LEU A 133 -13.47 3.32 -3.75
N LEU A 134 -13.35 2.05 -3.37
CA LEU A 134 -13.69 0.93 -4.23
C LEU A 134 -14.91 0.17 -3.71
N ASP A 135 -15.76 -0.24 -4.65
CA ASP A 135 -16.87 -1.15 -4.34
C ASP A 135 -16.35 -2.48 -3.80
N ARG A 136 -17.08 -3.03 -2.86
CA ARG A 136 -16.83 -4.36 -2.29
C ARG A 136 -18.13 -5.14 -2.24
N PRO A 137 -18.09 -6.47 -2.15
CA PRO A 137 -19.30 -7.28 -2.02
C PRO A 137 -20.21 -6.83 -0.88
N GLU A 138 -19.62 -6.33 0.22
CA GLU A 138 -20.34 -5.93 1.43
C GLU A 138 -20.73 -4.45 1.48
N ARG A 139 -20.23 -3.60 0.56
CA ARG A 139 -20.54 -2.17 0.55
C ARG A 139 -20.20 -1.46 -0.76
N VAL A 140 -20.92 -0.38 -1.05
CA VAL A 140 -20.60 0.58 -2.12
C VAL A 140 -19.37 1.43 -1.71
N ALA A 141 -18.65 1.96 -2.69
CA ALA A 141 -17.57 2.94 -2.49
C ALA A 141 -18.08 4.16 -1.71
N PHE A 142 -17.23 4.66 -0.80
CA PHE A 142 -17.51 5.93 -0.12
C PHE A 142 -17.22 7.12 -1.04
N PRO A 143 -18.00 8.22 -0.94
CA PRO A 143 -17.58 9.51 -1.48
C PRO A 143 -16.24 9.94 -0.89
N ILE A 144 -15.45 10.72 -1.65
CA ILE A 144 -14.10 11.15 -1.24
C ILE A 144 -14.12 11.85 0.12
N GLU A 145 -15.08 12.75 0.34
CA GLU A 145 -15.23 13.50 1.60
C GLU A 145 -15.46 12.58 2.80
N GLU A 146 -16.32 11.61 2.63
CA GLU A 146 -16.62 10.64 3.68
C GLU A 146 -15.40 9.74 3.96
N ALA A 147 -14.71 9.32 2.91
CA ALA A 147 -13.47 8.54 3.02
C ALA A 147 -12.39 9.31 3.78
N LEU A 148 -12.22 10.62 3.54
CA LEU A 148 -11.28 11.47 4.27
C LEU A 148 -11.64 11.60 5.76
N ILE A 149 -12.92 11.81 6.09
CA ILE A 149 -13.40 11.87 7.48
C ILE A 149 -13.14 10.54 8.19
N LEU A 150 -13.42 9.43 7.54
CA LEU A 150 -13.17 8.10 8.11
C LEU A 150 -11.67 7.82 8.30
N LEU A 151 -10.84 8.24 7.35
CA LEU A 151 -9.39 8.13 7.42
C LEU A 151 -8.85 8.92 8.63
N GLU A 152 -9.28 10.17 8.80
CA GLU A 152 -8.91 11.02 9.92
C GLU A 152 -9.35 10.41 11.26
N ASN A 153 -10.59 9.99 11.38
CA ASN A 153 -11.13 9.37 12.59
C ASN A 153 -10.36 8.10 13.00
N ARG A 154 -9.94 7.30 12.05
CA ARG A 154 -9.10 6.11 12.32
C ARG A 154 -7.72 6.50 12.84
N ASN A 155 -7.15 7.57 12.30
CA ASN A 155 -5.82 8.04 12.69
C ASN A 155 -5.81 8.75 14.05
N LEU A 156 -6.89 9.42 14.45
CA LEU A 156 -7.03 10.05 15.78
C LEU A 156 -7.11 9.02 16.94
N LYS A 157 -7.51 7.79 16.66
CA LYS A 157 -7.57 6.70 17.66
C LYS A 157 -6.23 6.01 17.87
N ASN A 158 -5.21 6.76 18.32
CA ASN A 158 -3.85 6.29 18.62
C ASN A 158 -2.98 5.95 17.40
N CYS A 159 -3.25 6.57 16.28
CA CYS A 159 -2.51 6.32 15.05
C CYS A 159 -1.93 7.62 14.51
N ASN A 160 -0.87 8.12 15.11
CA ASN A 160 -0.14 9.28 14.59
C ASN A 160 0.57 8.90 13.28
N ASN A 161 -0.18 8.90 12.17
CA ASN A 161 0.40 8.73 10.87
C ASN A 161 1.16 10.02 10.50
N TYR A 162 2.42 9.87 10.14
CA TYR A 162 3.31 10.99 9.89
C TYR A 162 2.85 11.89 8.72
N TYR A 163 2.24 11.30 7.69
CA TYR A 163 1.85 11.99 6.47
C TYR A 163 0.35 12.28 6.35
N LEU A 164 -0.43 12.18 7.44
CA LEU A 164 -1.89 12.34 7.34
C LEU A 164 -2.31 13.71 6.80
N ASN A 165 -1.66 14.79 7.24
CA ASN A 165 -2.03 16.14 6.82
C ASN A 165 -1.67 16.40 5.37
N GLU A 166 -0.47 16.04 4.95
CA GLU A 166 0.00 16.14 3.57
C GLU A 166 -0.86 15.28 2.63
N PHE A 167 -1.27 14.10 3.08
CA PHE A 167 -2.15 13.23 2.29
C PHE A 167 -3.54 13.85 2.10
N LYS A 168 -4.10 14.48 3.14
CA LYS A 168 -5.38 15.20 3.03
C LYS A 168 -5.29 16.38 2.05
N GLU A 169 -4.20 17.13 2.11
CA GLU A 169 -3.92 18.23 1.18
C GLU A 169 -3.83 17.71 -0.26
N PHE A 170 -3.05 16.67 -0.49
CA PHE A 170 -2.96 15.99 -1.78
C PHE A 170 -4.33 15.62 -2.35
N ILE A 171 -5.17 14.95 -1.56
CA ILE A 171 -6.49 14.54 -2.02
C ILE A 171 -7.37 15.74 -2.37
N ASN A 172 -7.29 16.84 -1.61
CA ASN A 172 -8.03 18.06 -1.94
C ASN A 172 -7.56 18.69 -3.26
N ILE A 173 -6.27 18.71 -3.54
CA ILE A 173 -5.70 19.17 -4.81
C ILE A 173 -6.21 18.31 -5.97
N VAL A 174 -6.08 17.00 -5.86
CA VAL A 174 -6.47 16.05 -6.93
C VAL A 174 -7.97 16.10 -7.21
N LYS A 175 -8.79 16.28 -6.19
CA LYS A 175 -10.24 16.45 -6.32
C LYS A 175 -10.63 17.66 -7.18
N GLU A 176 -9.92 18.79 -7.01
CA GLU A 176 -10.16 20.00 -7.80
C GLU A 176 -9.83 19.81 -9.30
N ILE A 177 -8.84 18.96 -9.60
CA ILE A 177 -8.42 18.65 -10.98
C ILE A 177 -9.39 17.68 -11.69
N LYS A 178 -10.41 17.16 -11.02
CA LYS A 178 -11.40 16.19 -11.55
C LYS A 178 -10.75 14.96 -12.20
N VAL A 179 -9.74 14.40 -11.57
CA VAL A 179 -8.99 13.22 -12.05
C VAL A 179 -9.68 11.89 -11.67
N TRP A 180 -10.76 11.95 -10.89
CA TRP A 180 -11.52 10.78 -10.38
C TRP A 180 -12.87 10.61 -11.04
#